data_0fd42719e6d6da871de83de00ecdb35d
#
_entry.id   0fd42719e6d6da871de83de00ecdb35d
#
_cell.length_a   1.000
_cell.length_b   1.000
_cell.length_c   1.000
_cell.angle_alpha   90.00
_cell.angle_beta   90.00
_cell.angle_gamma   90.00
#
_symmetry.space_group_name_H-M   'P 1'
#
loop_
_entity.id
_entity.type
_entity.pdbx_description
1 polymer ?
#
loop_
_entity_poly.entity_id
_entity_poly.type
_entity_poly.pdbx_seq_one_letter_code
_entity_poly.pdbx_strand_id
1 'polypeptide(L)'
;MATREQEWEELLGIKTSGRDDSHSDGEHHPYEPTDYCVLERLANSGLIRKKNTLIDYGSGKGRVSIFLAYQTGCHSLGIEYDERLWQKAMLNAKSPAARQRVSFVLADAAAYEIPDEADCCFFFN
;
A
#
# COMPACT_ATOMS: atom_id res chain seq x y z
N MET A 1 -24.87 -8.92 2.98
CA MET A 1 -24.54 -7.51 2.66
C MET A 1 -23.03 -7.31 2.74
N ALA A 2 -22.46 -6.69 1.74
CA ALA A 2 -21.01 -6.44 1.72
C ALA A 2 -20.63 -5.37 2.74
N THR A 3 -19.48 -5.56 3.39
CA THR A 3 -18.89 -4.53 4.25
C THR A 3 -18.22 -3.45 3.39
N ARG A 4 -17.90 -2.31 4.00
CA ARG A 4 -17.16 -1.25 3.29
C ARG A 4 -15.80 -1.75 2.83
N GLU A 5 -15.15 -2.58 3.64
CA GLU A 5 -13.89 -3.23 3.26
C GLU A 5 -14.04 -4.06 2.00
N GLN A 6 -15.08 -4.87 1.93
CA GLN A 6 -15.34 -5.72 0.77
C GLN A 6 -15.70 -4.90 -0.46
N GLU A 7 -16.46 -3.84 -0.29
CA GLU A 7 -16.82 -2.94 -1.40
C GLU A 7 -15.59 -2.29 -2.02
N TRP A 8 -14.65 -1.83 -1.20
CA TRP A 8 -13.41 -1.24 -1.70
C TRP A 8 -12.54 -2.27 -2.41
N GLU A 9 -12.39 -3.48 -1.83
CA GLU A 9 -11.61 -4.55 -2.47
C GLU A 9 -12.17 -4.89 -3.85
N GLU A 10 -13.49 -4.95 -3.95
CA GLU A 10 -14.15 -5.24 -5.22
C GLU A 10 -13.98 -4.11 -6.21
N LEU A 11 -14.18 -2.87 -5.78
CA LEU A 11 -14.02 -1.69 -6.64
C LEU A 11 -12.61 -1.57 -7.18
N LEU A 12 -11.61 -1.77 -6.31
CA LEU A 12 -10.21 -1.66 -6.69
C LEU A 12 -9.71 -2.90 -7.44
N GLY A 13 -10.44 -4.01 -7.36
CA GLY A 13 -10.04 -5.25 -8.01
C GLY A 13 -8.78 -5.87 -7.39
N ILE A 14 -8.64 -5.77 -6.09
CA ILE A 14 -7.46 -6.27 -5.37
C ILE A 14 -7.88 -7.11 -4.18
N LYS A 15 -6.91 -7.87 -3.65
CA LYS A 15 -7.11 -8.75 -2.48
C LYS A 15 -6.05 -8.43 -1.45
N THR A 16 -6.41 -7.60 -0.49
CA THR A 16 -5.49 -7.16 0.56
C THR A 16 -5.98 -7.45 1.96
N SER A 17 -7.21 -7.97 2.11
CA SER A 17 -7.80 -8.25 3.41
C SER A 17 -7.18 -9.47 4.08
N GLY A 18 -7.40 -9.59 5.38
CA GLY A 18 -6.93 -10.69 6.19
C GLY A 18 -5.58 -10.43 6.81
N ARG A 19 -5.35 -11.09 7.94
CA ARG A 19 -4.10 -11.00 8.68
C ARG A 19 -3.17 -12.14 8.25
N ASP A 20 -1.90 -11.84 8.10
CA ASP A 20 -0.87 -12.85 7.78
C ASP A 20 0.31 -12.63 8.71
N ASP A 21 0.53 -13.57 9.64
CA ASP A 21 1.61 -13.52 10.61
C ASP A 21 2.60 -14.66 10.45
N SER A 22 2.58 -15.36 9.32
CA SER A 22 3.44 -16.51 9.08
C SER A 22 4.93 -16.20 9.10
N HIS A 23 5.29 -14.93 8.84
CA HIS A 23 6.69 -14.46 8.86
C HIS A 23 6.94 -13.44 9.99
N SER A 24 6.08 -13.45 11.01
CA SER A 24 6.25 -12.57 12.16
C SER A 24 7.47 -12.99 12.99
N ASP A 25 8.33 -12.03 13.31
CA ASP A 25 9.49 -12.23 14.18
C ASP A 25 9.72 -10.98 15.04
N GLY A 26 10.85 -10.88 15.73
CA GLY A 26 11.13 -9.77 16.62
C GLY A 26 11.31 -8.42 15.94
N GLU A 27 11.58 -8.42 14.64
CA GLU A 27 11.83 -7.17 13.87
C GLU A 27 10.70 -6.84 12.91
N HIS A 28 9.89 -7.82 12.51
CA HIS A 28 8.87 -7.67 11.48
C HIS A 28 7.52 -8.05 12.04
N HIS A 29 6.58 -7.15 11.91
CA HIS A 29 5.21 -7.35 12.41
C HIS A 29 4.40 -8.22 11.45
N PRO A 30 3.37 -8.95 11.96
CA PRO A 30 2.46 -9.64 11.07
C PRO A 30 1.75 -8.67 10.14
N TYR A 31 1.39 -9.14 8.95
CA TYR A 31 0.63 -8.32 8.03
C TYR A 31 -0.77 -8.09 8.58
N GLU A 32 -1.16 -6.82 8.65
CA GLU A 32 -2.49 -6.40 9.03
C GLU A 32 -2.79 -5.12 8.25
N PRO A 33 -3.78 -5.15 7.33
CA PRO A 33 -4.00 -3.98 6.48
C PRO A 33 -4.62 -2.82 7.23
N THR A 34 -4.26 -1.61 6.83
CA THR A 34 -4.90 -0.38 7.31
C THR A 34 -6.35 -0.36 6.86
N ASP A 35 -7.28 -0.02 7.75
CA ASP A 35 -8.70 0.07 7.41
C ASP A 35 -8.94 1.09 6.31
N TYR A 36 -9.83 0.75 5.37
CA TYR A 36 -10.17 1.69 4.29
C TYR A 36 -10.76 3.00 4.79
N CYS A 37 -11.49 2.98 5.92
CA CYS A 37 -12.04 4.23 6.45
C CYS A 37 -10.93 5.22 6.86
N VAL A 38 -9.80 4.71 7.35
CA VAL A 38 -8.63 5.56 7.66
C VAL A 38 -8.03 6.11 6.37
N LEU A 39 -7.91 5.27 5.35
CA LEU A 39 -7.36 5.69 4.06
C LEU A 39 -8.27 6.70 3.35
N GLU A 40 -9.58 6.55 3.48
CA GLU A 40 -10.54 7.53 2.95
C GLU A 40 -10.34 8.91 3.58
N ARG A 41 -10.14 8.95 4.89
CA ARG A 41 -9.87 10.21 5.59
C ARG A 41 -8.57 10.83 5.12
N LEU A 42 -7.53 10.02 4.94
CA LEU A 42 -6.24 10.49 4.45
C LEU A 42 -6.36 11.06 3.04
N ALA A 43 -7.06 10.36 2.15
CA ALA A 43 -7.25 10.80 0.78
C ALA A 43 -8.04 12.11 0.73
N ASN A 44 -9.03 12.28 1.63
CA ASN A 44 -9.88 13.46 1.66
C ASN A 44 -9.26 14.64 2.39
N SER A 45 -8.12 14.44 3.05
CA SER A 45 -7.46 15.50 3.81
C SER A 45 -6.81 16.57 2.96
N GLY A 46 -6.52 16.27 1.69
CA GLY A 46 -5.78 17.17 0.82
C GLY A 46 -4.27 17.15 1.00
N LEU A 47 -3.77 16.31 1.91
CA LEU A 47 -2.33 16.22 2.19
C LEU A 47 -1.56 15.52 1.06
N ILE A 48 -2.22 14.60 0.35
CA ILE A 48 -1.61 13.86 -0.75
C ILE A 48 -2.27 14.28 -2.05
N ARG A 49 -1.47 14.72 -3.00
CA ARG A 49 -1.94 15.27 -4.26
C ARG A 49 -1.40 14.47 -5.45
N LYS A 50 -2.00 14.64 -6.61
CA LYS A 50 -1.62 13.97 -7.84
C LYS A 50 -0.14 14.09 -8.17
N LYS A 51 0.47 15.23 -7.87
CA LYS A 51 1.90 15.47 -8.15
C LYS A 51 2.85 14.82 -7.16
N ASN A 52 2.33 14.29 -6.06
CA ASN A 52 3.17 13.74 -5.00
C ASN A 52 3.63 12.32 -5.33
N THR A 53 4.76 11.94 -4.78
CA THR A 53 5.27 10.57 -4.76
C THR A 53 5.31 10.10 -3.32
N LEU A 54 4.53 9.08 -3.02
CA LEU A 54 4.39 8.50 -1.70
C LEU A 54 5.31 7.29 -1.56
N ILE A 55 6.01 7.20 -0.43
CA ILE A 55 6.74 5.98 -0.06
C ILE A 55 5.94 5.28 1.03
N ASP A 56 5.57 4.04 0.78
CA ASP A 56 4.83 3.21 1.73
C ASP A 56 5.77 2.17 2.31
N TYR A 57 6.19 2.37 3.55
CA TYR A 57 7.10 1.45 4.25
C TYR A 57 6.31 0.29 4.83
N GLY A 58 6.70 -0.94 4.49
CA GLY A 58 5.96 -2.12 4.89
C GLY A 58 4.66 -2.22 4.11
N SER A 59 4.74 -2.16 2.79
CA SER A 59 3.57 -2.02 1.93
C SER A 59 2.64 -3.24 1.91
N GLY A 60 3.09 -4.39 2.42
CA GLY A 60 2.26 -5.59 2.49
C GLY A 60 1.75 -6.01 1.13
N LYS A 61 0.44 -6.19 1.05
CA LYS A 61 -0.23 -6.60 -0.20
C LYS A 61 -0.58 -5.40 -1.10
N GLY A 62 -0.20 -4.18 -0.72
CA GLY A 62 -0.30 -3.00 -1.56
C GLY A 62 -1.54 -2.15 -1.41
N ARG A 63 -2.35 -2.38 -0.37
CA ARG A 63 -3.62 -1.64 -0.19
C ARG A 63 -3.43 -0.12 -0.19
N VAL A 64 -2.51 0.39 0.65
CA VAL A 64 -2.32 1.83 0.82
C VAL A 64 -1.88 2.48 -0.49
N SER A 65 -0.86 1.92 -1.13
CA SER A 65 -0.33 2.45 -2.39
C SER A 65 -1.40 2.49 -3.48
N ILE A 66 -2.13 1.39 -3.65
CA ILE A 66 -3.12 1.30 -4.73
C ILE A 66 -4.32 2.20 -4.45
N PHE A 67 -4.83 2.18 -3.20
CA PHE A 67 -5.96 3.02 -2.83
C PHE A 67 -5.64 4.51 -3.05
N LEU A 68 -4.48 4.96 -2.56
CA LEU A 68 -4.12 6.37 -2.66
C LEU A 68 -3.84 6.81 -4.09
N ALA A 69 -3.21 5.94 -4.90
CA ALA A 69 -3.03 6.23 -6.31
C ALA A 69 -4.38 6.36 -7.03
N TYR A 70 -5.34 5.49 -6.70
CA TYR A 70 -6.68 5.53 -7.28
C TYR A 70 -7.41 6.82 -6.88
N GLN A 71 -7.42 7.14 -5.59
CA GLN A 71 -8.20 8.26 -5.06
C GLN A 71 -7.57 9.63 -5.32
N THR A 72 -6.24 9.73 -5.23
CA THR A 72 -5.57 11.03 -5.34
C THR A 72 -4.82 11.22 -6.65
N GLY A 73 -4.54 10.14 -7.36
CA GLY A 73 -3.73 10.17 -8.57
C GLY A 73 -2.24 10.27 -8.30
N CYS A 74 -1.80 10.15 -7.05
CA CYS A 74 -0.38 10.23 -6.71
C CYS A 74 0.39 9.04 -7.26
N HIS A 75 1.72 9.16 -7.33
CA HIS A 75 2.61 8.04 -7.53
C HIS A 75 2.93 7.42 -6.18
N SER A 76 3.15 6.12 -6.15
CA SER A 76 3.48 5.42 -4.91
C SER A 76 4.51 4.33 -5.15
N LEU A 77 5.49 4.25 -4.25
CA LEU A 77 6.46 3.17 -4.19
C LEU A 77 6.30 2.46 -2.86
N GLY A 78 5.91 1.20 -2.89
CA GLY A 78 5.83 0.36 -1.70
C GLY A 78 7.10 -0.43 -1.50
N ILE A 79 7.57 -0.50 -0.27
CA ILE A 79 8.75 -1.27 0.11
C ILE A 79 8.29 -2.38 1.04
N GLU A 80 8.53 -3.61 0.66
CA GLU A 80 8.11 -4.77 1.44
C GLU A 80 9.27 -5.75 1.60
N TYR A 81 9.49 -6.21 2.84
CA TYR A 81 10.53 -7.17 3.19
C TYR A 81 10.12 -8.60 2.90
N ASP A 82 8.84 -8.94 3.12
CA ASP A 82 8.33 -10.31 3.00
C ASP A 82 8.02 -10.63 1.54
N GLU A 83 8.75 -11.60 0.98
CA GLU A 83 8.59 -11.97 -0.43
C GLU A 83 7.18 -12.43 -0.76
N ARG A 84 6.52 -13.16 0.14
CA ARG A 84 5.14 -13.62 -0.09
C ARG A 84 4.17 -12.46 -0.23
N LEU A 85 4.27 -11.49 0.67
CA LEU A 85 3.43 -10.30 0.63
C LEU A 85 3.75 -9.45 -0.59
N TRP A 86 5.04 -9.29 -0.90
CA TRP A 86 5.46 -8.55 -2.08
C TRP A 86 4.90 -9.17 -3.38
N GLN A 87 4.92 -10.50 -3.50
CA GLN A 87 4.34 -11.17 -4.67
C GLN A 87 2.84 -10.87 -4.80
N LYS A 88 2.12 -10.84 -3.69
CA LYS A 88 0.70 -10.49 -3.69
C LYS A 88 0.48 -9.04 -4.09
N ALA A 89 1.34 -8.14 -3.61
CA ALA A 89 1.29 -6.73 -4.01
C ALA A 89 1.52 -6.58 -5.51
N MET A 90 2.48 -7.32 -6.07
CA MET A 90 2.74 -7.28 -7.51
C MET A 90 1.56 -7.76 -8.33
N LEU A 91 0.83 -8.76 -7.86
CA LEU A 91 -0.40 -9.19 -8.51
C LEU A 91 -1.48 -8.12 -8.45
N ASN A 92 -1.65 -7.50 -7.28
CA ASN A 92 -2.63 -6.44 -7.09
C ASN A 92 -2.32 -5.22 -7.95
N ALA A 93 -1.03 -4.93 -8.18
CA ALA A 93 -0.61 -3.80 -9.00
C ALA A 93 -1.03 -3.91 -10.47
N LYS A 94 -1.43 -5.10 -10.91
CA LYS A 94 -1.95 -5.31 -12.27
C LYS A 94 -3.37 -4.78 -12.45
N SER A 95 -4.05 -4.48 -11.35
CA SER A 95 -5.41 -3.92 -11.42
C SER A 95 -5.38 -2.55 -12.08
N PRO A 96 -6.38 -2.23 -12.94
CA PRO A 96 -6.50 -0.89 -13.52
C PRO A 96 -6.56 0.23 -12.47
N ALA A 97 -7.03 -0.07 -11.25
CA ALA A 97 -7.11 0.92 -10.17
C ALA A 97 -5.73 1.46 -9.78
N ALA A 98 -4.67 0.70 -9.97
CA ALA A 98 -3.31 1.16 -9.70
C ALA A 98 -2.86 2.27 -10.66
N ARG A 99 -3.54 2.41 -11.80
CA ARG A 99 -3.35 3.48 -12.78
C ARG A 99 -1.91 3.58 -13.32
N GLN A 100 -1.15 2.49 -13.24
CA GLN A 100 0.27 2.46 -13.64
C GLN A 100 1.10 3.49 -12.86
N ARG A 101 0.67 3.83 -11.66
CA ARG A 101 1.34 4.82 -10.80
C ARG A 101 1.91 4.19 -9.54
N VAL A 102 1.86 2.87 -9.43
CA VAL A 102 2.27 2.14 -8.24
C VAL A 102 3.35 1.15 -8.62
N SER A 103 4.40 1.09 -7.82
CA SER A 103 5.42 0.05 -7.92
C SER A 103 5.76 -0.49 -6.54
N PHE A 104 6.25 -1.72 -6.50
CA PHE A 104 6.61 -2.39 -5.26
C PHE A 104 8.00 -2.99 -5.37
N VAL A 105 8.78 -2.78 -4.33
CA VAL A 105 10.17 -3.26 -4.24
C VAL A 105 10.27 -4.24 -3.08
N LEU A 106 10.94 -5.37 -3.33
CA LEU A 106 11.27 -6.34 -2.29
C LEU A 106 12.59 -5.92 -1.66
N ALA A 107 12.50 -5.33 -0.47
CA ALA A 107 13.68 -4.80 0.22
C ALA A 107 13.40 -4.59 1.69
N ASP A 108 14.47 -4.53 2.49
CA ASP A 108 14.38 -4.08 3.87
C ASP A 108 14.34 -2.56 3.89
N ALA A 109 13.26 -2.00 4.43
CA ALA A 109 13.06 -0.56 4.47
C ALA A 109 14.19 0.17 5.20
N ALA A 110 14.80 -0.49 6.19
CA ALA A 110 15.90 0.11 6.96
C ALA A 110 17.17 0.29 6.09
N ALA A 111 17.31 -0.51 5.05
CA ALA A 111 18.48 -0.48 4.16
C ALA A 111 18.19 0.15 2.81
N TYR A 112 16.93 0.46 2.51
CA TYR A 112 16.54 0.99 1.21
C TYR A 112 16.76 2.50 1.13
N GLU A 113 17.43 2.93 0.08
CA GLU A 113 17.69 4.35 -0.16
C GLU A 113 16.45 5.00 -0.79
N ILE A 114 15.94 6.04 -0.13
CA ILE A 114 14.73 6.74 -0.58
C ILE A 114 15.04 7.55 -1.84
N PRO A 115 14.21 7.42 -2.90
CA PRO A 115 14.39 8.24 -4.10
C PRO A 115 14.24 9.74 -3.81
N ASP A 116 14.98 10.57 -4.52
CA ASP A 116 14.96 12.02 -4.33
C ASP A 116 13.58 12.63 -4.62
N GLU A 117 12.79 12.01 -5.50
CA GLU A 117 11.47 12.52 -5.86
C GLU A 117 10.38 12.23 -4.81
N ALA A 118 10.70 11.52 -3.73
CA ALA A 118 9.74 11.21 -2.69
C ALA A 118 9.30 12.48 -1.93
N ASP A 119 8.00 12.70 -1.83
CA ASP A 119 7.41 13.86 -1.16
C ASP A 119 6.86 13.55 0.22
N CYS A 120 6.40 12.32 0.42
CA CYS A 120 5.76 11.92 1.67
C CYS A 120 5.98 10.45 1.94
N CYS A 121 5.87 10.08 3.20
CA CYS A 121 6.08 8.70 3.65
C CYS A 121 4.88 8.25 4.47
N PHE A 122 4.53 6.99 4.33
CA PHE A 122 3.48 6.36 5.12
C PHE A 122 4.12 5.26 5.96
N PHE A 123 3.86 5.32 7.26
CA PHE A 123 4.26 4.28 8.20
C PHE A 123 3.04 3.79 8.95
N PHE A 124 2.93 2.48 9.11
CA PHE A 124 1.87 1.87 9.91
C PHE A 124 2.49 0.80 10.82
N ASN A 125 2.24 0.95 12.10
CA ASN A 125 2.70 -0.02 13.11
C ASN A 125 1.52 -0.83 13.63
#